data_affbc2b635c9c50ff826cf80ada51161
#
_entry.id   affbc2b635c9c50ff826cf80ada51161
#
_cell.length_a   1.000
_cell.length_b   1.000
_cell.length_c   1.000
_cell.angle_alpha   90.00
_cell.angle_beta   90.00
_cell.angle_gamma   90.00
#
_symmetry.space_group_name_H-M   'P 1'
#
loop_
_entity.id
_entity.type
_entity.pdbx_description
1 polymer ?
#
loop_
_entity_poly.entity_id
_entity_poly.type
_entity_poly.pdbx_seq_one_letter_code
_entity_poly.pdbx_strand_id
1 'polypeptide(L)'
;MNDLEQGTAILVIDDEESLRNTFQFFLQNQGYAPVITAATFEEALQEINDRRFDLIISDIVLGGHTGIDVLKRVRELGLTCPVVMITGYPTVETAAEAVRLGAFDYIPKPVDKEALLKAARLALRQYQLEQGQRRAERERERYRAFLETVFKSVTDGIVTVDHNLDIMEMNPAARLLFNELHPGLVEQRSIIPLCGQEAFVPLKKDLLQVLKTGQESSPRLFECRGADQQKKVLSVCTAPLKDGAGGSEGAVMVLRDLTSPEPRQTNRRQRFHRFLGASDAMQAVYTLIENVGRVDLTVLITGESGTGKELAAEALHQESHRKNRPLIKVDCTAIPETLLESELFGHRKGSFTGADRDRMGRILQADGGTLFLDEIGDISPMMQLRLLRFLQESTFYPVGQDTPLRVDVRVITATNVNLKEKVRSGAFREDLYFRLRVIDVILPPLRERGEDILLLTDHFIGKIAPKVGKNIGGISDQARQLLLAYPWPGNVRELEHVIERACVLCQGTTIATDELSLEISGYRPTEAQPAPDEGGERARIAAPPSPAAPLPDLSPTERIFQALRKAGGNKAKAARLLGIDRTTLYRKIRELRLDISQTDL
;
A
#
# COMPACT_ATOMS: atom_id res chain seq x y z
N MET A 1 -23.03 30.62 0.54
CA MET A 1 -23.43 29.68 1.63
C MET A 1 -22.30 28.70 1.72
N ASN A 2 -21.57 28.71 2.82
CA ASN A 2 -20.34 27.90 2.98
C ASN A 2 -20.70 26.44 3.25
N ASP A 3 -20.01 25.50 2.57
CA ASP A 3 -20.06 24.04 2.80
C ASP A 3 -19.71 23.61 4.26
N LEU A 4 -19.42 24.57 5.12
CA LEU A 4 -19.01 24.40 6.53
C LEU A 4 -20.19 24.21 7.51
N GLU A 5 -21.44 24.35 7.05
CA GLU A 5 -22.61 24.42 7.95
C GLU A 5 -23.40 23.10 7.97
N GLN A 6 -23.28 22.23 6.96
CA GLN A 6 -23.91 20.90 6.95
C GLN A 6 -23.01 19.85 7.59
N GLY A 7 -23.49 19.24 8.68
CA GLY A 7 -22.80 18.16 9.41
C GLY A 7 -22.11 18.59 10.71
N THR A 8 -22.32 19.84 11.16
CA THR A 8 -21.78 20.35 12.43
C THR A 8 -22.76 20.08 13.57
N ALA A 9 -22.39 19.19 14.49
CA ALA A 9 -23.22 18.80 15.63
C ALA A 9 -23.08 19.78 16.80
N ILE A 10 -24.19 20.39 17.22
CA ILE A 10 -24.21 21.35 18.32
C ILE A 10 -25.13 20.82 19.44
N LEU A 11 -24.65 20.90 20.69
CA LEU A 11 -25.46 20.63 21.88
C LEU A 11 -25.81 21.95 22.57
N VAL A 12 -27.09 22.16 22.86
CA VAL A 12 -27.61 23.32 23.59
C VAL A 12 -28.19 22.84 24.92
N ILE A 13 -27.69 23.39 26.03
CA ILE A 13 -28.08 23.00 27.40
C ILE A 13 -28.60 24.23 28.14
N ASP A 14 -29.85 24.24 28.51
CA ASP A 14 -30.53 25.33 29.26
C ASP A 14 -31.76 24.69 29.95
N ASP A 15 -32.06 25.02 31.18
CA ASP A 15 -33.23 24.52 31.88
C ASP A 15 -34.53 25.16 31.41
N GLU A 16 -34.47 26.32 30.79
CA GLU A 16 -35.63 27.05 30.25
C GLU A 16 -35.98 26.57 28.83
N GLU A 17 -37.09 25.87 28.66
CA GLU A 17 -37.55 25.32 27.38
C GLU A 17 -37.67 26.35 26.26
N SER A 18 -38.15 27.54 26.60
CA SER A 18 -38.33 28.63 25.63
C SER A 18 -37.00 29.10 25.02
N LEU A 19 -35.95 29.18 25.85
CA LEU A 19 -34.60 29.54 25.40
C LEU A 19 -33.96 28.43 24.60
N ARG A 20 -34.07 27.16 25.05
CA ARG A 20 -33.56 25.99 24.28
C ARG A 20 -34.13 25.97 22.86
N ASN A 21 -35.46 26.09 22.75
CA ASN A 21 -36.15 26.10 21.45
C ASN A 21 -35.74 27.30 20.58
N THR A 22 -35.55 28.47 21.19
CA THR A 22 -35.10 29.66 20.48
C THR A 22 -33.68 29.53 19.94
N PHE A 23 -32.75 29.02 20.74
CA PHE A 23 -31.36 28.82 20.33
C PHE A 23 -31.25 27.71 19.26
N GLN A 24 -31.99 26.62 19.44
CA GLN A 24 -32.09 25.57 18.43
C GLN A 24 -32.59 26.13 17.09
N PHE A 25 -33.66 26.91 17.10
CA PHE A 25 -34.21 27.53 15.90
C PHE A 25 -33.21 28.50 15.23
N PHE A 26 -32.49 29.32 16.00
CA PHE A 26 -31.51 30.26 15.45
C PHE A 26 -30.34 29.51 14.78
N LEU A 27 -29.84 28.44 15.41
CA LEU A 27 -28.74 27.64 14.89
C LEU A 27 -29.16 26.84 13.66
N GLN A 28 -30.33 26.18 13.69
CA GLN A 28 -30.85 25.44 12.54
C GLN A 28 -31.13 26.33 11.32
N ASN A 29 -31.69 27.50 11.54
CA ASN A 29 -31.93 28.48 10.45
C ASN A 29 -30.62 29.02 9.83
N GLN A 30 -29.49 28.91 10.53
CA GLN A 30 -28.18 29.24 9.99
C GLN A 30 -27.54 28.07 9.22
N GLY A 31 -28.16 26.87 9.24
CA GLY A 31 -27.70 25.70 8.51
C GLY A 31 -26.95 24.65 9.35
N TYR A 32 -26.81 24.88 10.67
CA TYR A 32 -26.19 23.89 11.54
C TYR A 32 -27.13 22.70 11.78
N ALA A 33 -26.63 21.48 11.60
CA ALA A 33 -27.38 20.26 11.84
C ALA A 33 -26.42 19.06 12.10
N PRO A 34 -26.70 18.23 13.08
CA PRO A 34 -27.83 18.25 14.04
C PRO A 34 -27.63 19.25 15.18
N VAL A 35 -28.70 19.91 15.63
CA VAL A 35 -28.73 20.70 16.87
C VAL A 35 -29.59 19.96 17.89
N ILE A 36 -28.96 19.45 18.94
CA ILE A 36 -29.54 18.64 20.00
C ILE A 36 -29.71 19.52 21.24
N THR A 37 -30.74 19.28 22.03
CA THR A 37 -31.02 20.05 23.23
C THR A 37 -31.08 19.14 24.47
N ALA A 38 -30.62 19.64 25.61
CA ALA A 38 -30.73 18.99 26.92
C ALA A 38 -31.26 19.99 27.96
N ALA A 39 -32.14 19.54 28.83
CA ALA A 39 -32.73 20.38 29.89
C ALA A 39 -31.97 20.29 31.21
N THR A 40 -31.27 19.21 31.43
CA THR A 40 -30.59 18.91 32.70
C THR A 40 -29.13 18.52 32.48
N PHE A 41 -28.35 18.53 33.55
CA PHE A 41 -26.98 18.05 33.53
C PHE A 41 -26.89 16.57 33.14
N GLU A 42 -27.82 15.73 33.64
CA GLU A 42 -27.85 14.29 33.37
C GLU A 42 -28.14 13.99 31.90
N GLU A 43 -29.13 14.68 31.30
CA GLU A 43 -29.43 14.58 29.88
C GLU A 43 -28.22 15.03 29.01
N ALA A 44 -27.60 16.12 29.39
CA ALA A 44 -26.40 16.62 28.67
C ALA A 44 -25.25 15.60 28.71
N LEU A 45 -25.02 14.94 29.87
CA LEU A 45 -23.98 13.92 29.98
C LEU A 45 -24.30 12.67 29.15
N GLN A 46 -25.56 12.26 29.10
CA GLN A 46 -26.00 11.13 28.28
C GLN A 46 -25.70 11.44 26.80
N GLU A 47 -26.11 12.59 26.29
CA GLU A 47 -25.86 13.00 24.91
C GLU A 47 -24.36 13.11 24.60
N ILE A 48 -23.53 13.65 25.51
CA ILE A 48 -22.08 13.76 25.36
C ILE A 48 -21.39 12.39 25.33
N ASN A 49 -21.91 11.41 26.07
CA ASN A 49 -21.38 10.05 26.05
C ASN A 49 -21.78 9.29 24.77
N ASP A 50 -23.00 9.50 24.28
CA ASP A 50 -23.55 8.77 23.13
C ASP A 50 -23.09 9.35 21.78
N ARG A 51 -22.76 10.64 21.74
CA ARG A 51 -22.45 11.39 20.49
C ARG A 51 -21.27 12.33 20.66
N ARG A 52 -20.73 12.74 19.53
CA ARG A 52 -19.70 13.80 19.48
C ARG A 52 -20.31 15.08 19.02
N PHE A 53 -19.93 16.15 19.68
CA PHE A 53 -20.35 17.51 19.34
C PHE A 53 -19.14 18.36 18.91
N ASP A 54 -19.38 19.25 17.96
CA ASP A 54 -18.40 20.21 17.50
C ASP A 54 -18.47 21.52 18.32
N LEU A 55 -19.58 21.76 18.98
CA LEU A 55 -19.82 22.90 19.86
C LEU A 55 -20.82 22.52 20.95
N ILE A 56 -20.56 22.96 22.17
CA ILE A 56 -21.53 22.91 23.30
C ILE A 56 -21.85 24.32 23.72
N ILE A 57 -23.12 24.65 23.86
CA ILE A 57 -23.63 25.91 24.41
C ILE A 57 -24.39 25.57 25.68
N SER A 58 -23.96 26.09 26.81
CA SER A 58 -24.54 25.72 28.12
C SER A 58 -24.89 26.93 28.95
N ASP A 59 -26.08 26.95 29.51
CA ASP A 59 -26.37 27.86 30.61
C ASP A 59 -25.50 27.49 31.83
N ILE A 60 -25.14 28.51 32.60
CA ILE A 60 -24.40 28.33 33.85
C ILE A 60 -25.31 27.77 34.96
N VAL A 61 -26.58 28.11 34.99
CA VAL A 61 -27.54 27.63 36.00
C VAL A 61 -28.39 26.54 35.39
N LEU A 62 -28.27 25.31 35.93
CA LEU A 62 -29.00 24.11 35.45
C LEU A 62 -29.63 23.38 36.64
N GLY A 63 -30.70 23.90 37.21
CA GLY A 63 -31.61 23.20 38.13
C GLY A 63 -30.98 22.22 39.14
N GLY A 64 -29.88 22.61 39.84
CA GLY A 64 -29.18 21.75 40.82
C GLY A 64 -27.71 21.46 40.52
N HIS A 65 -27.30 21.64 39.26
CA HIS A 65 -25.91 21.60 38.80
C HIS A 65 -25.58 22.92 38.09
N THR A 66 -24.31 23.09 37.75
CA THR A 66 -23.86 24.26 37.00
C THR A 66 -23.33 23.87 35.62
N GLY A 67 -23.47 24.76 34.64
CA GLY A 67 -22.83 24.57 33.34
C GLY A 67 -21.30 24.46 33.44
N ILE A 68 -20.72 24.98 34.53
CA ILE A 68 -19.28 24.80 34.85
C ILE A 68 -18.99 23.31 35.14
N ASP A 69 -19.93 22.57 35.74
CA ASP A 69 -19.77 21.14 35.95
C ASP A 69 -19.84 20.35 34.63
N VAL A 70 -20.67 20.81 33.68
CA VAL A 70 -20.67 20.28 32.30
C VAL A 70 -19.31 20.51 31.67
N LEU A 71 -18.73 21.71 31.76
CA LEU A 71 -17.43 22.04 31.21
C LEU A 71 -16.32 21.19 31.82
N LYS A 72 -16.30 21.04 33.15
CA LYS A 72 -15.36 20.15 33.86
C LYS A 72 -15.46 18.73 33.31
N ARG A 73 -16.67 18.20 33.18
CA ARG A 73 -16.89 16.84 32.70
C ARG A 73 -16.45 16.65 31.25
N VAL A 74 -16.72 17.60 30.38
CA VAL A 74 -16.23 17.60 28.98
C VAL A 74 -14.71 17.50 28.93
N ARG A 75 -14.02 18.24 29.79
CA ARG A 75 -12.53 18.21 29.86
C ARG A 75 -11.99 16.91 30.48
N GLU A 76 -12.65 16.37 31.52
CA GLU A 76 -12.31 15.07 32.11
C GLU A 76 -12.44 13.91 31.11
N LEU A 77 -13.43 13.96 30.22
CA LEU A 77 -13.61 13.01 29.12
C LEU A 77 -12.59 13.18 27.98
N GLY A 78 -11.67 14.15 28.10
CA GLY A 78 -10.68 14.43 27.06
C GLY A 78 -11.24 15.05 25.79
N LEU A 79 -12.47 15.55 25.83
CA LEU A 79 -13.09 16.21 24.68
C LEU A 79 -12.55 17.62 24.50
N THR A 80 -12.23 17.98 23.26
CA THR A 80 -11.62 19.26 22.90
C THR A 80 -12.60 20.21 22.22
N CYS A 81 -13.89 19.83 22.10
CA CYS A 81 -14.88 20.71 21.52
C CYS A 81 -15.02 22.01 22.34
N PRO A 82 -15.22 23.17 21.69
CA PRO A 82 -15.45 24.42 22.38
C PRO A 82 -16.77 24.40 23.16
N VAL A 83 -16.74 25.05 24.32
CA VAL A 83 -17.92 25.24 25.16
C VAL A 83 -18.15 26.74 25.34
N VAL A 84 -19.32 27.22 24.92
CA VAL A 84 -19.78 28.61 25.12
C VAL A 84 -20.74 28.63 26.30
N MET A 85 -20.44 29.49 27.27
CA MET A 85 -21.25 29.62 28.48
C MET A 85 -22.25 30.76 28.33
N ILE A 86 -23.49 30.52 28.78
CA ILE A 86 -24.53 31.56 28.83
C ILE A 86 -24.90 31.81 30.29
N THR A 87 -25.21 33.04 30.66
CA THR A 87 -25.56 33.36 32.07
C THR A 87 -26.55 34.50 32.23
N GLY A 88 -27.46 34.35 33.14
CA GLY A 88 -28.34 35.42 33.58
C GLY A 88 -27.74 36.33 34.66
N TYR A 89 -26.66 35.92 35.32
CA TYR A 89 -25.98 36.66 36.38
C TYR A 89 -24.45 36.74 36.13
N PRO A 90 -24.02 37.63 35.27
CA PRO A 90 -22.62 37.79 34.95
C PRO A 90 -21.85 38.37 36.16
N THR A 91 -20.99 37.55 36.76
CA THR A 91 -20.03 37.99 37.79
C THR A 91 -18.61 37.79 37.29
N VAL A 92 -17.69 38.62 37.79
CA VAL A 92 -16.26 38.47 37.45
C VAL A 92 -15.72 37.09 37.88
N GLU A 93 -16.24 36.54 38.97
CA GLU A 93 -15.81 35.26 39.55
C GLU A 93 -16.22 34.10 38.66
N THR A 94 -17.49 34.02 38.20
CA THR A 94 -17.99 32.97 37.32
C THR A 94 -17.34 33.03 35.93
N ALA A 95 -17.11 34.21 35.39
CA ALA A 95 -16.40 34.38 34.15
C ALA A 95 -14.93 33.94 34.24
N ALA A 96 -14.24 34.31 35.33
CA ALA A 96 -12.86 33.90 35.56
C ALA A 96 -12.72 32.39 35.77
N GLU A 97 -13.68 31.74 36.42
CA GLU A 97 -13.71 30.29 36.58
C GLU A 97 -13.96 29.58 35.24
N ALA A 98 -14.92 30.02 34.45
CA ALA A 98 -15.19 29.46 33.13
C ALA A 98 -13.97 29.55 32.20
N VAL A 99 -13.29 30.70 32.17
CA VAL A 99 -12.06 30.89 31.38
C VAL A 99 -10.93 29.97 31.86
N ARG A 100 -10.72 29.84 33.18
CA ARG A 100 -9.68 28.93 33.73
C ARG A 100 -9.92 27.47 33.38
N LEU A 101 -11.18 27.06 33.25
CA LEU A 101 -11.56 25.70 32.86
C LEU A 101 -11.61 25.50 31.34
N GLY A 102 -11.28 26.54 30.57
CA GLY A 102 -11.19 26.47 29.12
C GLY A 102 -12.54 26.59 28.40
N ALA A 103 -13.48 27.38 28.94
CA ALA A 103 -14.62 27.86 28.15
C ALA A 103 -14.11 28.70 26.99
N PHE A 104 -14.75 28.56 25.84
CA PHE A 104 -14.41 29.31 24.64
C PHE A 104 -14.87 30.78 24.72
N ASP A 105 -16.10 30.96 25.18
CA ASP A 105 -16.72 32.30 25.29
C ASP A 105 -17.75 32.29 26.44
N TYR A 106 -18.16 33.51 26.84
CA TYR A 106 -19.07 33.75 27.93
C TYR A 106 -20.06 34.85 27.56
N ILE A 107 -21.36 34.51 27.40
CA ILE A 107 -22.40 35.40 26.89
C ILE A 107 -23.42 35.72 27.99
N PRO A 108 -23.65 37.02 28.34
CA PRO A 108 -24.69 37.40 29.31
C PRO A 108 -26.11 37.33 28.69
N LYS A 109 -27.10 36.87 29.48
CA LYS A 109 -28.52 37.01 29.12
C LYS A 109 -28.98 38.47 29.35
N PRO A 110 -29.84 39.04 28.49
CA PRO A 110 -30.53 38.40 27.38
C PRO A 110 -29.62 38.18 26.17
N VAL A 111 -29.66 36.95 25.63
CA VAL A 111 -28.82 36.57 24.49
C VAL A 111 -29.46 37.08 23.20
N ASP A 112 -28.78 37.97 22.54
CA ASP A 112 -29.11 38.40 21.20
C ASP A 112 -28.75 37.36 20.14
N LYS A 113 -29.57 37.21 19.10
CA LYS A 113 -29.36 36.29 17.99
C LYS A 113 -27.97 36.44 17.35
N GLU A 114 -27.56 37.69 17.12
CA GLU A 114 -26.28 38.01 16.47
C GLU A 114 -25.09 37.59 17.36
N ALA A 115 -25.19 37.84 18.68
CA ALA A 115 -24.17 37.46 19.64
C ALA A 115 -24.00 35.92 19.70
N LEU A 116 -25.11 35.16 19.78
CA LEU A 116 -25.08 33.69 19.77
C LEU A 116 -24.43 33.14 18.51
N LEU A 117 -24.88 33.61 17.33
CA LEU A 117 -24.39 33.12 16.06
C LEU A 117 -22.91 33.52 15.80
N LYS A 118 -22.50 34.68 16.31
CA LYS A 118 -21.10 35.12 16.26
C LYS A 118 -20.21 34.26 17.09
N ALA A 119 -20.58 33.97 18.35
CA ALA A 119 -19.83 33.10 19.25
C ALA A 119 -19.74 31.69 18.69
N ALA A 120 -20.86 31.13 18.21
CA ALA A 120 -20.88 29.79 17.59
C ALA A 120 -19.94 29.70 16.37
N ARG A 121 -19.99 30.69 15.49
CA ARG A 121 -19.13 30.76 14.29
C ARG A 121 -17.65 30.86 14.64
N LEU A 122 -17.28 31.69 15.60
CA LEU A 122 -15.90 31.85 16.05
C LEU A 122 -15.37 30.55 16.71
N ALA A 123 -16.18 29.96 17.59
CA ALA A 123 -15.85 28.72 18.28
C ALA A 123 -15.61 27.58 17.30
N LEU A 124 -16.52 27.37 16.35
CA LEU A 124 -16.41 26.33 15.34
C LEU A 124 -15.23 26.55 14.40
N ARG A 125 -15.00 27.79 13.96
CA ARG A 125 -13.87 28.12 13.09
C ARG A 125 -12.53 27.83 13.77
N GLN A 126 -12.37 28.24 15.01
CA GLN A 126 -11.13 27.95 15.76
C GLN A 126 -10.94 26.45 15.96
N TYR A 127 -11.99 25.74 16.35
CA TYR A 127 -11.95 24.30 16.51
C TYR A 127 -11.54 23.56 15.24
N GLN A 128 -12.08 23.96 14.09
CA GLN A 128 -11.71 23.38 12.80
C GLN A 128 -10.25 23.65 12.43
N LEU A 129 -9.75 24.87 12.69
CA LEU A 129 -8.33 25.18 12.46
C LEU A 129 -7.41 24.33 13.34
N GLU A 130 -7.72 24.20 14.63
CA GLU A 130 -6.95 23.37 15.55
C GLU A 130 -6.99 21.88 15.16
N GLN A 131 -8.15 21.36 14.76
CA GLN A 131 -8.27 19.99 14.28
C GLN A 131 -7.50 19.79 12.96
N GLY A 132 -7.53 20.76 12.06
CA GLY A 132 -6.76 20.75 10.82
C GLY A 132 -5.26 20.70 11.08
N GLN A 133 -4.74 21.54 11.98
CA GLN A 133 -3.34 21.54 12.38
C GLN A 133 -2.91 20.19 12.99
N ARG A 134 -3.68 19.68 13.96
CA ARG A 134 -3.41 18.38 14.59
C ARG A 134 -3.42 17.21 13.59
N ARG A 135 -4.30 17.27 12.58
CA ARG A 135 -4.32 16.27 11.49
C ARG A 135 -3.05 16.36 10.64
N ALA A 136 -2.68 17.58 10.22
CA ALA A 136 -1.48 17.81 9.42
C ALA A 136 -0.19 17.40 10.17
N GLU A 137 -0.08 17.71 11.46
CA GLU A 137 1.04 17.28 12.30
C GLU A 137 1.13 15.75 12.39
N ARG A 138 0.01 15.07 12.66
CA ARG A 138 -0.02 13.60 12.69
C ARG A 138 0.33 12.96 11.34
N GLU A 139 -0.12 13.54 10.24
CA GLU A 139 0.26 13.08 8.90
C GLU A 139 1.75 13.27 8.64
N ARG A 140 2.29 14.43 9.03
CA ARG A 140 3.73 14.72 8.91
C ARG A 140 4.57 13.76 9.74
N GLU A 141 4.19 13.47 10.97
CA GLU A 141 4.87 12.49 11.83
C GLU A 141 4.81 11.08 11.25
N ARG A 142 3.64 10.67 10.74
CA ARG A 142 3.48 9.37 10.04
C ARG A 142 4.37 9.27 8.82
N TYR A 143 4.39 10.32 7.99
CA TYR A 143 5.22 10.35 6.79
C TYR A 143 6.71 10.31 7.12
N ARG A 144 7.13 11.04 8.16
CA ARG A 144 8.51 11.00 8.66
C ARG A 144 8.90 9.60 9.14
N ALA A 145 8.08 8.98 9.96
CA ALA A 145 8.30 7.60 10.43
C ALA A 145 8.36 6.59 9.27
N PHE A 146 7.55 6.80 8.25
CA PHE A 146 7.58 6.00 7.01
C PHE A 146 8.93 6.14 6.29
N LEU A 147 9.36 7.36 6.01
CA LEU A 147 10.65 7.61 5.33
C LEU A 147 11.82 7.01 6.12
N GLU A 148 11.82 7.17 7.43
CA GLU A 148 12.85 6.60 8.31
C GLU A 148 12.85 5.06 8.26
N THR A 149 11.67 4.43 8.20
CA THR A 149 11.53 2.97 8.08
C THR A 149 12.07 2.49 6.73
N VAL A 150 11.69 3.15 5.63
CA VAL A 150 12.20 2.83 4.28
C VAL A 150 13.72 2.99 4.24
N PHE A 151 14.25 4.10 4.73
CA PHE A 151 15.68 4.37 4.77
C PHE A 151 16.46 3.30 5.53
N LYS A 152 15.92 2.80 6.66
CA LYS A 152 16.54 1.74 7.47
C LYS A 152 16.40 0.34 6.85
N SER A 153 15.38 0.09 6.03
CA SER A 153 15.07 -1.23 5.49
C SER A 153 15.73 -1.53 4.14
N VAL A 154 16.22 -0.50 3.43
CA VAL A 154 16.91 -0.69 2.15
C VAL A 154 18.23 -1.41 2.36
N THR A 155 18.45 -2.49 1.59
CA THR A 155 19.67 -3.32 1.65
C THR A 155 20.87 -2.66 1.01
N ASP A 156 20.66 -1.75 0.05
CA ASP A 156 21.73 -0.93 -0.50
C ASP A 156 22.17 0.14 0.51
N GLY A 157 23.46 0.44 0.58
CA GLY A 157 23.98 1.50 1.42
C GLY A 157 23.53 2.86 0.89
N ILE A 158 22.84 3.66 1.71
CA ILE A 158 22.45 5.03 1.36
C ILE A 158 23.17 5.99 2.29
N VAL A 159 23.85 6.97 1.71
CA VAL A 159 24.58 8.02 2.42
C VAL A 159 24.24 9.38 1.83
N THR A 160 23.95 10.35 2.66
CA THR A 160 23.83 11.75 2.26
C THR A 160 25.04 12.53 2.74
N VAL A 161 25.55 13.41 1.90
CA VAL A 161 26.70 14.27 2.19
C VAL A 161 26.36 15.72 1.87
N ASP A 162 26.92 16.64 2.63
CA ASP A 162 26.83 18.07 2.39
C ASP A 162 27.82 18.55 1.31
N HIS A 163 27.90 19.86 1.08
CA HIS A 163 28.84 20.49 0.15
C HIS A 163 30.33 20.31 0.51
N ASN A 164 30.64 20.02 1.78
CA ASN A 164 31.98 19.77 2.29
C ASN A 164 32.36 18.29 2.22
N LEU A 165 31.45 17.42 1.74
CA LEU A 165 31.54 15.96 1.74
C LEU A 165 31.50 15.37 3.17
N ASP A 166 30.89 16.08 4.12
CA ASP A 166 30.60 15.56 5.44
C ASP A 166 29.29 14.76 5.42
N ILE A 167 29.27 13.67 6.17
CA ILE A 167 28.13 12.75 6.20
C ILE A 167 27.02 13.35 7.04
N MET A 168 25.90 13.66 6.41
CA MET A 168 24.69 14.13 7.06
C MET A 168 23.93 12.96 7.68
N GLU A 169 23.58 11.95 6.86
CA GLU A 169 22.88 10.73 7.29
C GLU A 169 23.39 9.50 6.55
N MET A 170 23.26 8.33 7.17
CA MET A 170 23.52 7.04 6.56
C MET A 170 22.58 5.96 7.10
N ASN A 171 22.13 5.06 6.24
CA ASN A 171 21.33 3.94 6.66
C ASN A 171 22.19 2.81 7.28
N PRO A 172 21.57 1.81 7.96
CA PRO A 172 22.30 0.70 8.58
C PRO A 172 23.17 -0.09 7.59
N ALA A 173 22.71 -0.28 6.36
CA ALA A 173 23.46 -1.00 5.32
C ALA A 173 24.74 -0.25 4.94
N ALA A 174 24.68 1.08 4.75
CA ALA A 174 25.86 1.91 4.51
C ALA A 174 26.84 1.87 5.67
N ARG A 175 26.34 1.90 6.91
CA ARG A 175 27.18 1.84 8.12
C ARG A 175 27.96 0.54 8.21
N LEU A 176 27.32 -0.59 7.93
CA LEU A 176 27.97 -1.90 7.89
C LEU A 176 29.03 -1.94 6.78
N LEU A 177 28.68 -1.51 5.59
CA LEU A 177 29.59 -1.48 4.44
C LEU A 177 30.81 -0.58 4.70
N PHE A 178 30.62 0.59 5.28
CA PHE A 178 31.71 1.51 5.60
C PHE A 178 32.64 0.97 6.68
N ASN A 179 32.13 0.31 7.71
CA ASN A 179 32.96 -0.35 8.72
C ASN A 179 33.80 -1.48 8.11
N GLU A 180 33.28 -2.18 7.10
CA GLU A 180 34.02 -3.22 6.38
C GLU A 180 35.08 -2.64 5.42
N LEU A 181 34.86 -1.46 4.83
CA LEU A 181 35.77 -0.81 3.90
C LEU A 181 36.87 -0.02 4.63
N HIS A 182 36.49 0.74 5.63
CA HIS A 182 37.38 1.62 6.38
C HIS A 182 36.89 1.80 7.82
N PRO A 183 37.41 1.02 8.76
CA PRO A 183 37.09 1.18 10.19
C PRO A 183 37.34 2.63 10.66
N GLY A 184 36.39 3.23 11.36
CA GLY A 184 36.46 4.60 11.83
C GLY A 184 35.91 5.70 10.92
N LEU A 185 35.53 5.38 9.66
CA LEU A 185 34.92 6.35 8.74
C LEU A 185 33.59 6.90 9.29
N VAL A 186 32.82 6.03 9.91
CA VAL A 186 31.53 6.39 10.52
C VAL A 186 31.69 7.37 11.67
N GLU A 187 32.76 7.24 12.47
CA GLU A 187 33.07 8.11 13.59
C GLU A 187 33.54 9.50 13.14
N GLN A 188 34.26 9.58 12.04
CA GLN A 188 34.79 10.83 11.50
C GLN A 188 33.71 11.67 10.79
N ARG A 189 32.54 11.10 10.51
CA ARG A 189 31.43 11.76 9.79
C ARG A 189 31.83 12.44 8.47
N SER A 190 32.87 11.96 7.80
CA SER A 190 33.31 12.51 6.54
C SER A 190 33.64 11.39 5.56
N ILE A 191 33.31 11.57 4.27
CA ILE A 191 33.60 10.60 3.21
C ILE A 191 35.01 10.81 2.62
N ILE A 192 35.67 11.89 2.98
CA ILE A 192 36.99 12.26 2.43
C ILE A 192 38.04 11.16 2.60
N PRO A 193 38.14 10.46 3.76
CA PRO A 193 39.12 9.37 3.92
C PRO A 193 38.88 8.20 2.96
N LEU A 194 37.64 7.88 2.65
CA LEU A 194 37.31 6.88 1.63
C LEU A 194 37.73 7.34 0.24
N CYS A 195 37.42 8.60 -0.10
CA CYS A 195 37.79 9.20 -1.38
C CYS A 195 39.32 9.37 -1.56
N GLY A 196 40.10 9.30 -0.49
CA GLY A 196 41.57 9.31 -0.51
C GLY A 196 42.19 7.97 -0.94
N GLN A 197 41.46 6.88 -0.89
CA GLN A 197 41.90 5.59 -1.40
C GLN A 197 41.92 5.60 -2.93
N GLU A 198 42.95 5.01 -3.56
CA GLU A 198 43.14 4.99 -5.00
C GLU A 198 41.90 4.49 -5.76
N ALA A 199 41.24 3.45 -5.24
CA ALA A 199 40.03 2.89 -5.79
C ALA A 199 38.86 3.88 -5.86
N PHE A 200 38.75 4.84 -4.92
CA PHE A 200 37.61 5.76 -4.79
C PHE A 200 37.89 7.18 -5.24
N VAL A 201 39.07 7.46 -5.79
CA VAL A 201 39.40 8.79 -6.36
C VAL A 201 38.34 9.26 -7.39
N PRO A 202 37.82 8.40 -8.31
CA PRO A 202 36.76 8.81 -9.23
C PRO A 202 35.46 9.20 -8.50
N LEU A 203 35.12 8.59 -7.36
CA LEU A 203 33.93 8.92 -6.58
C LEU A 203 33.92 10.38 -6.09
N LYS A 204 35.09 10.87 -5.64
CA LYS A 204 35.22 12.29 -5.27
C LYS A 204 34.89 13.22 -6.43
N LYS A 205 35.36 12.86 -7.64
CA LYS A 205 35.10 13.65 -8.86
C LYS A 205 33.58 13.63 -9.19
N ASP A 206 32.95 12.47 -9.12
CA ASP A 206 31.54 12.32 -9.40
C ASP A 206 30.68 13.11 -8.38
N LEU A 207 30.97 13.03 -7.08
CA LEU A 207 30.30 13.81 -6.03
C LEU A 207 30.44 15.32 -6.28
N LEU A 208 31.65 15.82 -6.54
CA LEU A 208 31.88 17.23 -6.81
C LEU A 208 31.19 17.70 -8.10
N GLN A 209 31.08 16.83 -9.09
CA GLN A 209 30.34 17.12 -10.33
C GLN A 209 28.84 17.22 -10.04
N VAL A 210 28.25 16.26 -9.32
CA VAL A 210 26.83 16.28 -8.93
C VAL A 210 26.50 17.53 -8.13
N LEU A 211 27.33 17.91 -7.15
CA LEU A 211 27.15 19.12 -6.34
C LEU A 211 27.20 20.41 -7.20
N LYS A 212 28.03 20.43 -8.27
CA LYS A 212 28.15 21.60 -9.16
C LYS A 212 27.05 21.67 -10.23
N THR A 213 26.69 20.53 -10.82
CA THR A 213 25.81 20.51 -12.00
C THR A 213 24.36 20.24 -11.64
N GLY A 214 24.08 19.66 -10.45
CA GLY A 214 22.75 19.20 -10.05
C GLY A 214 22.21 18.03 -10.90
N GLN A 215 23.08 17.34 -11.63
CA GLN A 215 22.72 16.17 -12.45
C GLN A 215 23.24 14.89 -11.78
N GLU A 216 22.45 13.82 -11.85
CA GLU A 216 22.85 12.49 -11.33
C GLU A 216 24.02 11.91 -12.15
N SER A 217 24.87 11.11 -11.48
CA SER A 217 25.92 10.34 -12.14
C SER A 217 25.37 8.99 -12.59
N SER A 218 25.93 8.46 -13.70
CA SER A 218 25.71 7.05 -14.06
C SER A 218 26.34 6.13 -13.02
N PRO A 219 25.74 4.94 -12.74
CA PRO A 219 26.33 3.96 -11.85
C PRO A 219 27.76 3.59 -12.29
N ARG A 220 28.70 3.62 -11.34
CA ARG A 220 30.11 3.28 -11.58
C ARG A 220 30.51 2.12 -10.68
N LEU A 221 31.31 1.20 -11.23
CA LEU A 221 31.89 0.07 -10.49
C LEU A 221 33.22 0.47 -9.88
N PHE A 222 33.37 0.09 -8.60
CA PHE A 222 34.60 0.29 -7.81
C PHE A 222 35.07 -1.08 -7.32
N GLU A 223 36.30 -1.46 -7.69
CA GLU A 223 36.96 -2.61 -7.13
C GLU A 223 37.85 -2.15 -5.96
N CYS A 224 37.57 -2.62 -4.77
CA CYS A 224 38.30 -2.24 -3.56
C CYS A 224 38.60 -3.48 -2.71
N ARG A 225 39.43 -3.32 -1.68
CA ARG A 225 39.66 -4.34 -0.65
C ARG A 225 39.07 -3.86 0.65
N GLY A 226 38.31 -4.72 1.30
CA GLY A 226 37.84 -4.48 2.66
C GLY A 226 38.98 -4.50 3.68
N ALA A 227 38.67 -4.12 4.92
CA ALA A 227 39.62 -4.19 6.01
C ALA A 227 40.12 -5.64 6.27
N ASP A 228 39.36 -6.62 5.89
CA ASP A 228 39.67 -8.07 5.91
C ASP A 228 40.49 -8.55 4.69
N GLN A 229 40.96 -7.62 3.84
CA GLN A 229 41.69 -7.88 2.61
C GLN A 229 40.88 -8.62 1.51
N GLN A 230 39.59 -8.87 1.69
CA GLN A 230 38.75 -9.46 0.66
C GLN A 230 38.47 -8.46 -0.47
N LYS A 231 38.50 -8.96 -1.71
CA LYS A 231 38.13 -8.15 -2.90
C LYS A 231 36.64 -7.87 -2.87
N LYS A 232 36.27 -6.59 -2.96
CA LYS A 232 34.88 -6.13 -3.07
C LYS A 232 34.66 -5.38 -4.37
N VAL A 233 33.48 -5.56 -4.95
CA VAL A 233 33.00 -4.85 -6.12
C VAL A 233 31.75 -4.09 -5.75
N LEU A 234 31.81 -2.78 -5.77
CA LEU A 234 30.71 -1.90 -5.42
C LEU A 234 30.20 -1.15 -6.65
N SER A 235 28.90 -1.11 -6.83
CA SER A 235 28.26 -0.17 -7.75
C SER A 235 27.85 1.06 -6.95
N VAL A 236 28.30 2.24 -7.35
CA VAL A 236 27.97 3.50 -6.69
C VAL A 236 27.31 4.45 -7.68
N CYS A 237 26.17 4.99 -7.30
CA CYS A 237 25.43 6.03 -8.01
C CYS A 237 25.31 7.26 -7.10
N THR A 238 25.43 8.46 -7.66
CA THR A 238 25.30 9.70 -6.91
C THR A 238 24.27 10.62 -7.55
N ALA A 239 23.40 11.23 -6.72
CA ALA A 239 22.33 12.12 -7.16
C ALA A 239 22.30 13.39 -6.27
N PRO A 240 21.81 14.54 -6.79
CA PRO A 240 21.69 15.75 -5.98
C PRO A 240 20.62 15.62 -4.91
N LEU A 241 20.92 16.04 -3.69
CA LEU A 241 19.95 16.25 -2.61
C LEU A 241 19.41 17.67 -2.75
N LYS A 242 18.12 17.82 -3.02
CA LYS A 242 17.45 19.11 -3.19
C LYS A 242 16.66 19.48 -1.96
N ASP A 243 16.69 20.74 -1.58
CA ASP A 243 15.78 21.28 -0.58
C ASP A 243 14.36 21.45 -1.15
N GLY A 244 13.38 21.72 -0.30
CA GLY A 244 11.99 21.93 -0.69
C GLY A 244 11.76 23.16 -1.60
N ALA A 245 12.74 24.05 -1.74
CA ALA A 245 12.72 25.23 -2.59
C ALA A 245 13.47 25.01 -3.94
N GLY A 246 14.06 23.80 -4.15
CA GLY A 246 14.77 23.44 -5.37
C GLY A 246 16.27 23.80 -5.34
N GLY A 247 16.80 24.29 -4.22
CA GLY A 247 18.21 24.49 -3.97
C GLY A 247 18.95 23.16 -3.74
N SER A 248 20.27 23.14 -3.94
CA SER A 248 21.10 21.97 -3.61
C SER A 248 21.47 22.00 -2.13
N GLU A 249 21.10 20.98 -1.37
CA GLU A 249 21.47 20.80 0.03
C GLU A 249 22.71 19.89 0.18
N GLY A 250 23.00 19.09 -0.86
CA GLY A 250 24.10 18.15 -0.85
C GLY A 250 23.98 17.10 -1.95
N ALA A 251 24.48 15.91 -1.70
CA ALA A 251 24.35 14.76 -2.60
C ALA A 251 23.94 13.50 -1.84
N VAL A 252 23.17 12.64 -2.52
CA VAL A 252 22.84 11.28 -2.06
C VAL A 252 23.74 10.31 -2.82
N MET A 253 24.31 9.36 -2.13
CA MET A 253 25.09 8.27 -2.68
C MET A 253 24.43 6.94 -2.34
N VAL A 254 24.22 6.10 -3.35
CA VAL A 254 23.72 4.73 -3.22
C VAL A 254 24.84 3.77 -3.56
N LEU A 255 25.16 2.89 -2.59
CA LEU A 255 26.20 1.88 -2.73
C LEU A 255 25.57 0.49 -2.73
N ARG A 256 25.81 -0.26 -3.79
CA ARG A 256 25.38 -1.66 -3.90
C ARG A 256 26.60 -2.57 -3.94
N ASP A 257 26.67 -3.51 -3.00
CA ASP A 257 27.73 -4.54 -3.00
C ASP A 257 27.38 -5.61 -4.06
N LEU A 258 28.18 -5.67 -5.11
CA LEU A 258 28.10 -6.66 -6.20
C LEU A 258 29.14 -7.76 -6.06
N THR A 259 29.86 -7.80 -4.95
CA THR A 259 30.82 -8.87 -4.67
C THR A 259 30.09 -10.20 -4.78
N SER A 260 30.52 -11.09 -5.69
CA SER A 260 29.95 -12.43 -5.77
C SER A 260 30.06 -13.08 -4.39
N PRO A 261 28.99 -13.58 -3.85
CA PRO A 261 29.05 -14.19 -2.53
C PRO A 261 29.91 -15.45 -2.60
N GLU A 262 31.19 -15.39 -2.18
CA GLU A 262 31.69 -16.57 -1.51
C GLU A 262 30.73 -16.85 -0.37
N PRO A 263 30.33 -18.12 -0.15
CA PRO A 263 29.26 -18.41 0.81
C PRO A 263 29.73 -17.99 2.21
N ARG A 264 29.49 -16.71 2.55
CA ARG A 264 29.48 -16.34 3.95
C ARG A 264 28.41 -17.20 4.59
N GLN A 265 28.81 -18.06 5.50
CA GLN A 265 27.91 -18.72 6.46
C GLN A 265 27.27 -17.67 7.39
N THR A 266 26.64 -16.64 6.82
CA THR A 266 25.61 -15.91 7.51
C THR A 266 24.46 -16.90 7.62
N ASN A 267 23.97 -17.09 8.81
CA ASN A 267 22.85 -17.94 9.20
C ASN A 267 21.62 -17.57 8.33
N ARG A 268 21.63 -17.98 7.03
CA ARG A 268 20.50 -17.78 6.11
C ARG A 268 19.32 -18.49 6.72
N ARG A 269 18.30 -17.75 7.09
CA ARG A 269 17.08 -18.33 7.62
C ARG A 269 16.41 -19.12 6.52
N GLN A 270 16.42 -20.43 6.60
CA GLN A 270 15.66 -21.29 5.70
C GLN A 270 14.17 -21.21 5.96
N ARG A 271 13.79 -20.73 7.14
CA ARG A 271 12.40 -20.59 7.55
C ARG A 271 12.17 -19.26 8.27
N PHE A 272 11.10 -18.56 7.87
CA PHE A 272 10.61 -17.36 8.53
C PHE A 272 9.09 -17.48 8.71
N HIS A 273 8.64 -17.65 9.96
CA HIS A 273 7.27 -18.04 10.27
C HIS A 273 6.86 -19.29 9.47
N ARG A 274 5.91 -19.15 8.55
CA ARG A 274 5.45 -20.21 7.64
C ARG A 274 6.14 -20.20 6.28
N PHE A 275 6.96 -19.17 5.99
CA PHE A 275 7.74 -19.14 4.77
C PHE A 275 8.90 -20.13 4.83
N LEU A 276 9.21 -20.69 3.67
CA LEU A 276 10.41 -21.45 3.39
C LEU A 276 11.15 -20.76 2.24
N GLY A 277 12.43 -20.49 2.44
CA GLY A 277 13.27 -19.86 1.44
C GLY A 277 14.55 -19.34 2.07
N ALA A 278 15.67 -19.62 1.42
CA ALA A 278 17.01 -19.19 1.81
C ALA A 278 17.62 -18.20 0.81
N SER A 279 16.96 -17.95 -0.33
CA SER A 279 17.43 -17.04 -1.37
C SER A 279 17.56 -15.62 -0.87
N ASP A 280 18.50 -14.85 -1.43
CA ASP A 280 18.74 -13.45 -1.05
C ASP A 280 17.49 -12.60 -1.26
N ALA A 281 16.72 -12.88 -2.31
CA ALA A 281 15.44 -12.24 -2.57
C ALA A 281 14.44 -12.45 -1.42
N MET A 282 14.36 -13.67 -0.85
CA MET A 282 13.48 -13.95 0.28
C MET A 282 14.03 -13.39 1.60
N GLN A 283 15.36 -13.37 1.82
CA GLN A 283 15.95 -12.71 3.01
C GLN A 283 15.63 -11.22 3.05
N ALA A 284 15.66 -10.53 1.90
CA ALA A 284 15.25 -9.13 1.79
C ALA A 284 13.77 -8.94 2.18
N VAL A 285 12.88 -9.82 1.71
CA VAL A 285 11.46 -9.82 2.08
C VAL A 285 11.28 -10.03 3.58
N TYR A 286 12.00 -10.99 4.20
CA TYR A 286 11.90 -11.25 5.64
C TYR A 286 12.32 -10.05 6.46
N THR A 287 13.44 -9.42 6.10
CA THR A 287 13.93 -8.20 6.77
C THR A 287 12.92 -7.06 6.64
N LEU A 288 12.32 -6.89 5.46
CA LEU A 288 11.28 -5.88 5.24
C LEU A 288 10.05 -6.16 6.11
N ILE A 289 9.57 -7.41 6.17
CA ILE A 289 8.42 -7.80 7.00
C ILE A 289 8.69 -7.54 8.48
N GLU A 290 9.87 -7.88 9.01
CA GLU A 290 10.26 -7.61 10.41
C GLU A 290 10.22 -6.11 10.74
N ASN A 291 10.75 -5.28 9.85
CA ASN A 291 10.79 -3.83 10.05
C ASN A 291 9.39 -3.19 9.97
N VAL A 292 8.63 -3.57 8.93
CA VAL A 292 7.29 -3.05 8.65
C VAL A 292 6.25 -3.61 9.62
N GLY A 293 6.45 -4.83 10.11
CA GLY A 293 5.57 -5.48 11.07
C GLY A 293 5.31 -4.61 12.30
N ARG A 294 6.35 -3.96 12.82
CA ARG A 294 6.33 -3.15 14.04
C ARG A 294 5.60 -1.82 13.92
N VAL A 295 5.23 -1.40 12.72
CA VAL A 295 4.59 -0.09 12.47
C VAL A 295 3.14 -0.30 12.03
N ASP A 296 2.22 0.48 12.60
CA ASP A 296 0.78 0.43 12.27
C ASP A 296 0.46 1.25 11.01
N LEU A 297 1.08 0.87 9.88
CA LEU A 297 0.83 1.48 8.58
C LEU A 297 0.11 0.52 7.65
N THR A 298 -0.59 1.06 6.65
CA THR A 298 -1.18 0.27 5.58
C THR A 298 -0.07 -0.33 4.72
N VAL A 299 -0.17 -1.63 4.42
CA VAL A 299 0.82 -2.38 3.63
C VAL A 299 0.14 -2.93 2.39
N LEU A 300 0.75 -2.71 1.24
CA LEU A 300 0.37 -3.34 -0.02
C LEU A 300 1.36 -4.46 -0.36
N ILE A 301 0.86 -5.68 -0.45
CA ILE A 301 1.65 -6.85 -0.86
C ILE A 301 1.40 -7.08 -2.35
N THR A 302 2.44 -7.05 -3.17
CA THR A 302 2.36 -7.31 -4.60
C THR A 302 3.17 -8.54 -4.98
N GLY A 303 2.68 -9.31 -5.94
CA GLY A 303 3.36 -10.50 -6.44
C GLY A 303 2.43 -11.38 -7.25
N GLU A 304 2.99 -12.21 -8.10
CA GLU A 304 2.23 -13.15 -8.94
C GLU A 304 1.35 -14.09 -8.11
N SER A 305 0.35 -14.69 -8.75
CA SER A 305 -0.48 -15.69 -8.07
C SER A 305 0.39 -16.87 -7.59
N GLY A 306 0.13 -17.37 -6.38
CA GLY A 306 0.86 -18.50 -5.81
C GLY A 306 2.23 -18.18 -5.20
N THR A 307 2.65 -16.90 -5.09
CA THR A 307 3.94 -16.49 -4.46
C THR A 307 3.92 -16.51 -2.94
N GLY A 308 2.72 -16.56 -2.31
CA GLY A 308 2.57 -16.61 -0.85
C GLY A 308 2.16 -15.27 -0.22
N LYS A 309 1.38 -14.42 -0.91
CA LYS A 309 0.90 -13.13 -0.40
C LYS A 309 0.16 -13.24 0.93
N GLU A 310 -0.64 -14.28 1.10
CA GLU A 310 -1.34 -14.55 2.37
C GLU A 310 -0.38 -14.87 3.52
N LEU A 311 0.69 -15.63 3.26
CA LEU A 311 1.73 -15.90 4.26
C LEU A 311 2.47 -14.63 4.67
N ALA A 312 2.67 -13.69 3.73
CA ALA A 312 3.28 -12.39 4.03
C ALA A 312 2.38 -11.55 4.96
N ALA A 313 1.07 -11.56 4.72
CA ALA A 313 0.12 -10.88 5.60
C ALA A 313 0.09 -11.50 7.02
N GLU A 314 0.12 -12.83 7.12
CA GLU A 314 0.25 -13.53 8.41
C GLU A 314 1.56 -13.15 9.12
N ALA A 315 2.69 -13.14 8.41
CA ALA A 315 3.99 -12.78 8.98
C ALA A 315 4.02 -11.31 9.46
N LEU A 316 3.50 -10.36 8.66
CA LEU A 316 3.35 -8.96 9.06
C LEU A 316 2.51 -8.79 10.32
N HIS A 317 1.44 -9.55 10.45
CA HIS A 317 0.60 -9.54 11.64
C HIS A 317 1.34 -10.10 12.85
N GLN A 318 2.08 -11.23 12.69
CA GLN A 318 2.86 -11.86 13.75
C GLN A 318 4.00 -10.96 14.26
N GLU A 319 4.62 -10.15 13.40
CA GLU A 319 5.65 -9.19 13.76
C GLU A 319 5.09 -7.88 14.35
N SER A 320 3.75 -7.73 14.41
CA SER A 320 3.11 -6.50 14.86
C SER A 320 2.82 -6.49 16.38
N HIS A 321 2.55 -5.30 16.90
CA HIS A 321 2.02 -5.13 18.27
C HIS A 321 0.64 -5.77 18.43
N ARG A 322 -0.06 -6.07 17.31
CA ARG A 322 -1.40 -6.68 17.26
C ARG A 322 -1.36 -8.21 17.09
N LYS A 323 -0.20 -8.87 17.22
CA LYS A 323 -0.03 -10.33 17.01
C LYS A 323 -0.97 -11.22 17.81
N ASN A 324 -1.45 -10.75 18.97
CA ASN A 324 -2.40 -11.46 19.83
C ASN A 324 -3.85 -10.99 19.62
N ARG A 325 -4.11 -10.15 18.64
CA ARG A 325 -5.42 -9.63 18.25
C ARG A 325 -5.93 -10.36 17.00
N PRO A 326 -7.22 -10.22 16.64
CA PRO A 326 -7.74 -10.92 15.47
C PRO A 326 -7.06 -10.48 14.17
N LEU A 327 -6.76 -11.47 13.30
CA LEU A 327 -6.43 -11.27 11.89
C LEU A 327 -7.62 -11.73 11.05
N ILE A 328 -8.38 -10.80 10.52
CA ILE A 328 -9.54 -11.09 9.67
C ILE A 328 -9.12 -11.02 8.22
N LYS A 329 -9.34 -12.12 7.48
CA LYS A 329 -8.98 -12.25 6.07
C LYS A 329 -10.22 -12.21 5.21
N VAL A 330 -10.16 -11.47 4.10
CA VAL A 330 -11.21 -11.37 3.10
C VAL A 330 -10.60 -11.47 1.72
N ASP A 331 -11.02 -12.45 0.96
CA ASP A 331 -10.70 -12.56 -0.48
C ASP A 331 -11.81 -11.83 -1.25
N CYS A 332 -11.43 -10.72 -1.89
CA CYS A 332 -12.38 -9.85 -2.60
C CYS A 332 -12.92 -10.49 -3.89
N THR A 333 -12.24 -11.49 -4.44
CA THR A 333 -12.67 -12.19 -5.66
C THR A 333 -13.52 -13.42 -5.39
N ALA A 334 -13.36 -14.04 -4.21
CA ALA A 334 -14.14 -15.22 -3.83
C ALA A 334 -15.59 -14.90 -3.45
N ILE A 335 -15.89 -13.62 -3.17
CA ILE A 335 -17.22 -13.15 -2.73
C ILE A 335 -17.88 -12.41 -3.92
N PRO A 336 -19.12 -12.76 -4.32
CA PRO A 336 -19.86 -11.99 -5.32
C PRO A 336 -19.92 -10.50 -4.94
N GLU A 337 -19.75 -9.61 -5.90
CA GLU A 337 -19.69 -8.16 -5.68
C GLU A 337 -20.87 -7.63 -4.86
N THR A 338 -22.08 -8.12 -5.15
CA THR A 338 -23.31 -7.75 -4.44
C THR A 338 -23.31 -8.12 -2.95
N LEU A 339 -22.51 -9.11 -2.55
CA LEU A 339 -22.38 -9.56 -1.16
C LEU A 339 -21.12 -9.00 -0.48
N LEU A 340 -20.10 -8.62 -1.24
CA LEU A 340 -18.82 -8.15 -0.71
C LEU A 340 -19.01 -6.92 0.19
N GLU A 341 -19.88 -6.01 -0.21
CA GLU A 341 -20.22 -4.83 0.58
C GLU A 341 -20.81 -5.22 1.94
N SER A 342 -21.82 -6.10 1.94
CA SER A 342 -22.47 -6.60 3.14
C SER A 342 -21.51 -7.43 4.02
N GLU A 343 -20.59 -8.20 3.44
CA GLU A 343 -19.57 -8.94 4.19
C GLU A 343 -18.58 -8.02 4.86
N LEU A 344 -18.09 -6.99 4.16
CA LEU A 344 -17.07 -6.08 4.70
C LEU A 344 -17.65 -5.13 5.75
N PHE A 345 -18.74 -4.43 5.40
CA PHE A 345 -19.29 -3.36 6.23
C PHE A 345 -20.41 -3.83 7.18
N GLY A 346 -20.98 -5.02 6.93
CA GLY A 346 -22.15 -5.49 7.66
C GLY A 346 -23.45 -4.88 7.16
N HIS A 347 -24.58 -5.40 7.62
CA HIS A 347 -25.89 -4.89 7.24
C HIS A 347 -26.91 -5.02 8.38
N ARG A 348 -27.94 -4.18 8.33
CA ARG A 348 -29.13 -4.28 9.18
C ARG A 348 -30.19 -5.12 8.48
N LYS A 349 -31.02 -5.77 9.29
CA LYS A 349 -32.21 -6.51 8.81
C LYS A 349 -33.07 -5.60 7.92
N GLY A 350 -33.46 -6.12 6.75
CA GLY A 350 -34.32 -5.40 5.79
C GLY A 350 -33.62 -4.40 4.88
N SER A 351 -32.29 -4.29 4.92
CA SER A 351 -31.51 -3.35 4.08
C SER A 351 -31.47 -3.72 2.58
N PHE A 352 -31.70 -4.99 2.27
CA PHE A 352 -31.85 -5.50 0.89
C PHE A 352 -32.64 -6.81 0.87
N THR A 353 -33.03 -7.28 -0.29
CA THR A 353 -33.75 -8.55 -0.47
C THR A 353 -32.86 -9.73 -0.03
N GLY A 354 -33.25 -10.41 1.07
CA GLY A 354 -32.47 -11.49 1.69
C GLY A 354 -31.72 -11.09 2.97
N ALA A 355 -31.86 -9.85 3.43
CA ALA A 355 -31.32 -9.39 4.72
C ALA A 355 -32.29 -9.78 5.88
N ASP A 356 -32.34 -11.07 6.23
CA ASP A 356 -33.28 -11.60 7.23
C ASP A 356 -32.91 -11.25 8.68
N ARG A 357 -31.63 -10.92 8.94
CA ARG A 357 -31.06 -10.59 10.25
C ARG A 357 -29.95 -9.57 10.14
N ASP A 358 -29.64 -8.91 11.26
CA ASP A 358 -28.44 -8.07 11.37
C ASP A 358 -27.19 -8.94 11.21
N ARG A 359 -26.19 -8.43 10.48
CA ARG A 359 -24.91 -9.11 10.31
C ARG A 359 -23.74 -8.15 10.56
N MET A 360 -22.87 -8.56 11.47
CA MET A 360 -21.63 -7.85 11.75
C MET A 360 -20.64 -7.97 10.58
N GLY A 361 -20.14 -6.83 10.09
CA GLY A 361 -19.14 -6.77 9.01
C GLY A 361 -17.75 -7.22 9.46
N ARG A 362 -16.91 -7.63 8.48
CA ARG A 362 -15.53 -8.05 8.72
C ARG A 362 -14.65 -6.93 9.27
N ILE A 363 -14.91 -5.69 8.89
CA ILE A 363 -14.20 -4.52 9.42
C ILE A 363 -14.43 -4.40 10.93
N LEU A 364 -15.67 -4.56 11.40
CA LEU A 364 -15.98 -4.50 12.83
C LEU A 364 -15.40 -5.70 13.59
N GLN A 365 -15.37 -6.89 12.97
CA GLN A 365 -14.73 -8.08 13.56
C GLN A 365 -13.20 -7.91 13.71
N ALA A 366 -12.59 -7.06 12.90
CA ALA A 366 -11.15 -6.76 12.93
C ALA A 366 -10.80 -5.64 13.93
N ASP A 367 -11.76 -5.09 14.68
CA ASP A 367 -11.51 -3.97 15.59
C ASP A 367 -10.45 -4.33 16.65
N GLY A 368 -9.50 -3.43 16.86
CA GLY A 368 -8.31 -3.65 17.69
C GLY A 368 -7.26 -4.59 17.06
N GLY A 369 -7.52 -5.16 15.86
CA GLY A 369 -6.70 -6.17 15.19
C GLY A 369 -6.20 -5.74 13.80
N THR A 370 -6.18 -6.71 12.87
CA THR A 370 -5.70 -6.53 11.50
C THR A 370 -6.73 -7.06 10.51
N LEU A 371 -7.01 -6.28 9.47
CA LEU A 371 -7.82 -6.67 8.32
C LEU A 371 -6.90 -6.94 7.14
N PHE A 372 -6.97 -8.12 6.57
CA PHE A 372 -6.28 -8.48 5.35
C PHE A 372 -7.27 -8.59 4.19
N LEU A 373 -7.06 -7.80 3.12
CA LEU A 373 -7.87 -7.79 1.91
C LEU A 373 -7.03 -8.36 0.77
N ASP A 374 -7.35 -9.56 0.31
CA ASP A 374 -6.69 -10.19 -0.84
C ASP A 374 -7.37 -9.78 -2.15
N GLU A 375 -6.60 -9.73 -3.22
CA GLU A 375 -6.98 -9.34 -4.59
C GLU A 375 -7.75 -8.01 -4.64
N ILE A 376 -7.21 -7.00 -3.93
CA ILE A 376 -7.81 -5.66 -3.84
C ILE A 376 -7.92 -4.95 -5.19
N GLY A 377 -7.16 -5.37 -6.19
CA GLY A 377 -7.18 -4.79 -7.52
C GLY A 377 -8.48 -5.03 -8.30
N ASP A 378 -9.31 -5.97 -7.90
CA ASP A 378 -10.50 -6.39 -8.65
C ASP A 378 -11.84 -5.92 -8.04
N ILE A 379 -11.80 -5.03 -7.04
CA ILE A 379 -13.00 -4.45 -6.45
C ILE A 379 -13.64 -3.38 -7.34
N SER A 380 -14.97 -3.28 -7.28
CA SER A 380 -15.75 -2.32 -8.07
C SER A 380 -15.47 -0.86 -7.69
N PRO A 381 -15.77 0.11 -8.58
CA PRO A 381 -15.59 1.53 -8.29
C PRO A 381 -16.35 2.01 -7.05
N MET A 382 -17.53 1.42 -6.75
CA MET A 382 -18.29 1.75 -5.56
C MET A 382 -17.56 1.29 -4.30
N MET A 383 -17.03 0.07 -4.31
CA MET A 383 -16.23 -0.47 -3.21
C MET A 383 -14.93 0.31 -3.00
N GLN A 384 -14.27 0.75 -4.07
CA GLN A 384 -13.09 1.61 -3.98
C GLN A 384 -13.40 2.91 -3.23
N LEU A 385 -14.53 3.55 -3.50
CA LEU A 385 -14.95 4.79 -2.82
C LEU A 385 -15.22 4.56 -1.33
N ARG A 386 -15.93 3.48 -0.97
CA ARG A 386 -16.24 3.15 0.43
C ARG A 386 -14.98 2.78 1.22
N LEU A 387 -14.09 2.00 0.61
CA LEU A 387 -12.82 1.63 1.21
C LEU A 387 -11.92 2.85 1.43
N LEU A 388 -11.89 3.78 0.47
CA LEU A 388 -11.16 5.04 0.60
C LEU A 388 -11.60 5.83 1.84
N ARG A 389 -12.93 6.01 2.01
CA ARG A 389 -13.49 6.70 3.18
C ARG A 389 -13.10 5.99 4.48
N PHE A 390 -13.24 4.67 4.52
CA PHE A 390 -12.81 3.88 5.68
C PHE A 390 -11.33 4.08 6.03
N LEU A 391 -10.44 4.02 5.03
CA LEU A 391 -9.00 4.23 5.23
C LEU A 391 -8.63 5.65 5.66
N GLN A 392 -9.44 6.66 5.28
CA GLN A 392 -9.20 8.06 5.65
C GLN A 392 -9.69 8.40 7.05
N GLU A 393 -10.89 7.93 7.39
CA GLU A 393 -11.62 8.37 8.59
C GLU A 393 -11.59 7.36 9.73
N SER A 394 -11.20 6.10 9.47
CA SER A 394 -11.34 4.97 10.39
C SER A 394 -12.79 4.77 10.85
N THR A 395 -13.74 5.18 10.00
CA THR A 395 -15.19 5.05 10.20
C THR A 395 -15.85 4.44 8.97
N PHE A 396 -16.95 3.76 9.17
CA PHE A 396 -17.75 3.20 8.08
C PHE A 396 -19.23 3.13 8.44
N TYR A 397 -20.08 2.96 7.44
CA TYR A 397 -21.53 2.82 7.61
C TYR A 397 -21.94 1.41 7.21
N PRO A 398 -22.54 0.60 8.13
CA PRO A 398 -23.22 -0.63 7.76
C PRO A 398 -24.33 -0.37 6.74
N VAL A 399 -24.59 -1.34 5.87
CA VAL A 399 -25.64 -1.20 4.86
C VAL A 399 -27.00 -1.07 5.54
N GLY A 400 -27.74 0.01 5.20
CA GLY A 400 -29.03 0.32 5.83
C GLY A 400 -28.93 1.00 7.19
N GLN A 401 -27.77 1.55 7.56
CA GLN A 401 -27.58 2.32 8.78
C GLN A 401 -26.91 3.67 8.47
N ASP A 402 -27.47 4.76 9.01
CA ASP A 402 -26.96 6.14 8.79
C ASP A 402 -25.98 6.59 9.88
N THR A 403 -25.77 5.78 10.92
CA THR A 403 -24.82 6.08 12.01
C THR A 403 -23.45 5.46 11.69
N PRO A 404 -22.37 6.27 11.68
CA PRO A 404 -21.03 5.75 11.44
C PRO A 404 -20.52 4.93 12.64
N LEU A 405 -19.82 3.85 12.34
CA LEU A 405 -19.08 3.08 13.33
C LEU A 405 -17.59 3.38 13.21
N ARG A 406 -16.93 3.67 14.31
CA ARG A 406 -15.50 3.92 14.37
C ARG A 406 -14.79 2.67 14.87
N VAL A 407 -13.65 2.35 14.21
CA VAL A 407 -12.82 1.19 14.55
C VAL A 407 -11.34 1.54 14.50
N ASP A 408 -10.54 0.77 15.22
CA ASP A 408 -9.09 0.83 15.19
C ASP A 408 -8.53 -0.44 14.53
N VAL A 409 -8.32 -0.40 13.20
CA VAL A 409 -7.93 -1.56 12.40
C VAL A 409 -6.67 -1.25 11.61
N ARG A 410 -5.65 -2.12 11.71
CA ARG A 410 -4.52 -2.12 10.78
C ARG A 410 -4.94 -2.80 9.49
N VAL A 411 -4.71 -2.17 8.34
CA VAL A 411 -5.09 -2.72 7.02
C VAL A 411 -3.85 -3.22 6.28
N ILE A 412 -3.91 -4.46 5.83
CA ILE A 412 -2.94 -5.09 4.91
C ILE A 412 -3.72 -5.49 3.66
N THR A 413 -3.21 -5.17 2.49
CA THR A 413 -3.84 -5.49 1.21
C THR A 413 -2.91 -6.29 0.32
N ALA A 414 -3.44 -7.13 -0.55
CA ALA A 414 -2.65 -7.88 -1.51
C ALA A 414 -3.27 -7.85 -2.90
N THR A 415 -2.43 -7.97 -3.93
CA THR A 415 -2.88 -8.07 -5.32
C THR A 415 -1.82 -8.71 -6.21
N ASN A 416 -2.26 -9.39 -7.26
CA ASN A 416 -1.43 -9.91 -8.34
C ASN A 416 -1.43 -9.00 -9.58
N VAL A 417 -2.29 -7.98 -9.63
CA VAL A 417 -2.41 -7.08 -10.77
C VAL A 417 -1.60 -5.80 -10.60
N ASN A 418 -1.16 -5.22 -11.71
CA ASN A 418 -0.45 -3.94 -11.71
C ASN A 418 -1.44 -2.78 -11.49
N LEU A 419 -1.57 -2.34 -10.22
CA LEU A 419 -2.46 -1.24 -9.87
C LEU A 419 -2.12 0.08 -10.59
N LYS A 420 -0.83 0.35 -10.91
CA LYS A 420 -0.45 1.56 -11.66
C LYS A 420 -1.06 1.58 -13.06
N GLU A 421 -1.12 0.43 -13.72
CA GLU A 421 -1.77 0.31 -15.03
C GLU A 421 -3.29 0.47 -14.91
N LYS A 422 -3.90 -0.11 -13.86
CA LYS A 422 -5.33 0.08 -13.59
C LYS A 422 -5.69 1.54 -13.28
N VAL A 423 -4.82 2.27 -12.59
CA VAL A 423 -4.99 3.73 -12.37
C VAL A 423 -4.90 4.48 -13.70
N ARG A 424 -3.88 4.20 -14.54
CA ARG A 424 -3.75 4.84 -15.88
C ARG A 424 -4.94 4.57 -16.79
N SER A 425 -5.54 3.38 -16.71
CA SER A 425 -6.72 3.03 -17.49
C SER A 425 -8.05 3.52 -16.89
N GLY A 426 -8.03 4.17 -15.72
CA GLY A 426 -9.21 4.62 -15.00
C GLY A 426 -10.02 3.51 -14.32
N ALA A 427 -9.53 2.26 -14.33
CA ALA A 427 -10.19 1.12 -13.68
C ALA A 427 -9.97 1.09 -12.15
N PHE A 428 -8.98 1.83 -11.65
CA PHE A 428 -8.70 1.97 -10.22
C PHE A 428 -8.46 3.43 -9.88
N ARG A 429 -9.00 3.89 -8.73
CA ARG A 429 -8.86 5.28 -8.30
C ARG A 429 -7.45 5.57 -7.81
N GLU A 430 -6.92 6.70 -8.24
CA GLU A 430 -5.58 7.16 -7.86
C GLU A 430 -5.46 7.49 -6.37
N ASP A 431 -6.50 8.11 -5.80
CA ASP A 431 -6.55 8.47 -4.37
C ASP A 431 -6.53 7.23 -3.46
N LEU A 432 -7.25 6.17 -3.82
CA LEU A 432 -7.21 4.90 -3.12
C LEU A 432 -5.84 4.21 -3.27
N TYR A 433 -5.27 4.22 -4.48
CA TYR A 433 -3.96 3.64 -4.74
C TYR A 433 -2.89 4.23 -3.81
N PHE A 434 -2.81 5.56 -3.68
CA PHE A 434 -1.84 6.19 -2.79
C PHE A 434 -2.13 5.92 -1.30
N ARG A 435 -3.38 5.70 -0.93
CA ARG A 435 -3.74 5.37 0.45
C ARG A 435 -3.43 3.93 0.83
N LEU A 436 -3.51 3.00 -0.13
CA LEU A 436 -3.13 1.60 0.05
C LEU A 436 -1.61 1.41 0.00
N ARG A 437 -0.93 2.13 -0.88
CA ARG A 437 0.51 2.01 -1.14
C ARG A 437 1.33 2.93 -0.22
N VAL A 438 1.17 2.78 1.09
CA VAL A 438 2.07 3.45 2.05
C VAL A 438 3.39 2.71 2.14
N ILE A 439 3.34 1.38 2.20
CA ILE A 439 4.50 0.50 2.13
C ILE A 439 4.22 -0.62 1.14
N ASP A 440 5.17 -0.90 0.24
CA ASP A 440 5.12 -2.02 -0.70
C ASP A 440 5.97 -3.18 -0.19
N VAL A 441 5.38 -4.39 -0.15
CA VAL A 441 6.09 -5.66 0.02
C VAL A 441 5.96 -6.44 -1.28
N ILE A 442 7.05 -6.52 -2.04
CA ILE A 442 7.06 -7.22 -3.33
C ILE A 442 7.57 -8.62 -3.12
N LEU A 443 6.73 -9.63 -3.40
CA LEU A 443 7.13 -11.03 -3.33
C LEU A 443 7.74 -11.47 -4.67
N PRO A 444 8.98 -11.95 -4.68
CA PRO A 444 9.62 -12.42 -5.90
C PRO A 444 8.92 -13.68 -6.42
N PRO A 445 8.78 -13.84 -7.74
CA PRO A 445 8.28 -15.08 -8.33
C PRO A 445 9.27 -16.23 -8.10
N LEU A 446 8.77 -17.47 -8.16
CA LEU A 446 9.58 -18.66 -7.80
C LEU A 446 10.83 -18.81 -8.68
N ARG A 447 10.78 -18.44 -9.96
CA ARG A 447 11.92 -18.42 -10.89
C ARG A 447 13.09 -17.52 -10.47
N GLU A 448 12.82 -16.51 -9.62
CA GLU A 448 13.82 -15.58 -9.09
C GLU A 448 14.38 -16.02 -7.73
N ARG A 449 13.88 -17.13 -7.18
CA ARG A 449 14.28 -17.68 -5.87
C ARG A 449 15.35 -18.78 -5.95
N GLY A 450 15.81 -19.13 -7.17
CA GLY A 450 16.90 -20.07 -7.39
C GLY A 450 16.69 -21.41 -6.66
N GLU A 451 17.60 -21.75 -5.75
CA GLU A 451 17.59 -23.04 -5.03
C GLU A 451 16.43 -23.21 -4.04
N ASP A 452 15.65 -22.17 -3.75
CA ASP A 452 14.44 -22.31 -2.91
C ASP A 452 13.44 -23.30 -3.53
N ILE A 453 13.48 -23.48 -4.87
CA ILE A 453 12.67 -24.48 -5.57
C ILE A 453 12.92 -25.88 -5.00
N LEU A 454 14.19 -26.24 -4.79
CA LEU A 454 14.54 -27.55 -4.25
C LEU A 454 14.18 -27.68 -2.77
N LEU A 455 14.41 -26.62 -1.99
CA LEU A 455 14.04 -26.57 -0.58
C LEU A 455 12.52 -26.77 -0.40
N LEU A 456 11.71 -26.11 -1.23
CA LEU A 456 10.26 -26.26 -1.24
C LEU A 456 9.83 -27.66 -1.71
N THR A 457 10.51 -28.21 -2.72
CA THR A 457 10.25 -29.56 -3.22
C THR A 457 10.45 -30.60 -2.13
N ASP A 458 11.60 -30.56 -1.44
CA ASP A 458 11.90 -31.48 -0.34
C ASP A 458 10.89 -31.35 0.81
N HIS A 459 10.50 -30.13 1.12
CA HIS A 459 9.46 -29.89 2.11
C HIS A 459 8.10 -30.48 1.70
N PHE A 460 7.67 -30.30 0.45
CA PHE A 460 6.40 -30.84 -0.02
C PHE A 460 6.42 -32.37 -0.08
N ILE A 461 7.53 -32.99 -0.51
CA ILE A 461 7.68 -34.44 -0.46
C ILE A 461 7.52 -34.92 0.99
N GLY A 462 8.24 -34.31 1.93
CA GLY A 462 8.17 -34.69 3.35
C GLY A 462 6.77 -34.51 3.97
N LYS A 463 5.99 -33.56 3.48
CA LYS A 463 4.60 -33.28 3.92
C LYS A 463 3.60 -34.25 3.28
N ILE A 464 3.78 -34.60 2.00
CA ILE A 464 2.79 -35.30 1.17
C ILE A 464 3.01 -36.79 1.17
N ALA A 465 4.26 -37.28 1.04
CA ALA A 465 4.55 -38.71 0.95
C ALA A 465 3.96 -39.56 2.09
N PRO A 466 4.05 -39.11 3.38
CA PRO A 466 3.39 -39.83 4.47
C PRO A 466 1.85 -39.86 4.36
N LYS A 467 1.24 -38.81 3.81
CA LYS A 467 -0.23 -38.71 3.65
C LYS A 467 -0.76 -39.70 2.61
N VAL A 468 0.05 -39.98 1.57
CA VAL A 468 -0.30 -40.95 0.52
C VAL A 468 0.21 -42.35 0.85
N GLY A 469 0.77 -42.55 2.05
CA GLY A 469 1.24 -43.85 2.53
C GLY A 469 2.48 -44.36 1.80
N LYS A 470 3.31 -43.49 1.21
CA LYS A 470 4.51 -43.85 0.45
C LYS A 470 5.78 -43.38 1.15
N ASN A 471 6.85 -44.13 0.99
CA ASN A 471 8.18 -43.78 1.49
C ASN A 471 9.04 -43.23 0.35
N ILE A 472 8.91 -41.92 0.09
CA ILE A 472 9.63 -41.21 -0.96
C ILE A 472 10.74 -40.39 -0.31
N GLY A 473 12.00 -40.72 -0.66
CA GLY A 473 13.19 -40.09 -0.08
C GLY A 473 13.69 -38.84 -0.80
N GLY A 474 13.15 -38.53 -1.99
CA GLY A 474 13.55 -37.35 -2.77
C GLY A 474 13.23 -37.45 -4.24
N ILE A 475 13.96 -36.67 -5.05
CA ILE A 475 13.81 -36.57 -6.50
C ILE A 475 15.11 -36.94 -7.20
N SER A 476 15.05 -37.48 -8.42
CA SER A 476 16.22 -37.82 -9.25
C SER A 476 16.94 -36.54 -9.71
N ASP A 477 18.25 -36.65 -10.03
CA ASP A 477 19.04 -35.49 -10.49
C ASP A 477 18.49 -34.90 -11.80
N GLN A 478 17.97 -35.73 -12.69
CA GLN A 478 17.32 -35.26 -13.93
C GLN A 478 16.03 -34.49 -13.64
N ALA A 479 15.19 -35.00 -12.74
CA ALA A 479 13.98 -34.28 -12.33
C ALA A 479 14.31 -32.97 -11.61
N ARG A 480 15.37 -32.93 -10.79
CA ARG A 480 15.90 -31.74 -10.13
C ARG A 480 16.27 -30.63 -11.13
N GLN A 481 17.00 -31.00 -12.19
CA GLN A 481 17.38 -30.06 -13.25
C GLN A 481 16.17 -29.47 -13.98
N LEU A 482 15.18 -30.31 -14.28
CA LEU A 482 13.94 -29.83 -14.90
C LEU A 482 13.16 -28.86 -14.02
N LEU A 483 13.04 -29.15 -12.72
CA LEU A 483 12.35 -28.27 -11.77
C LEU A 483 13.05 -26.91 -11.65
N LEU A 484 14.39 -26.87 -11.68
CA LEU A 484 15.15 -25.62 -11.65
C LEU A 484 15.04 -24.81 -12.95
N ALA A 485 14.90 -25.48 -14.09
CA ALA A 485 14.81 -24.83 -15.40
C ALA A 485 13.41 -24.31 -15.74
N TYR A 486 12.37 -24.85 -15.11
CA TYR A 486 10.99 -24.50 -15.41
C TYR A 486 10.62 -23.12 -14.86
N PRO A 487 9.88 -22.26 -15.59
CA PRO A 487 9.61 -20.86 -15.20
C PRO A 487 8.55 -20.68 -14.10
N TRP A 488 7.80 -21.71 -13.73
CA TRP A 488 6.80 -21.71 -12.66
C TRP A 488 5.76 -20.58 -12.74
N PRO A 489 4.94 -20.51 -13.78
CA PRO A 489 3.95 -19.45 -13.92
C PRO A 489 2.92 -19.42 -12.77
N GLY A 490 2.62 -20.56 -12.16
CA GLY A 490 1.75 -20.67 -10.97
C GLY A 490 2.53 -20.66 -9.64
N ASN A 491 3.85 -20.38 -9.69
CA ASN A 491 4.73 -20.23 -8.53
C ASN A 491 4.70 -21.43 -7.55
N VAL A 492 4.68 -21.15 -6.26
CA VAL A 492 4.73 -22.17 -5.20
C VAL A 492 3.48 -23.06 -5.19
N ARG A 493 2.31 -22.50 -5.56
CA ARG A 493 1.07 -23.27 -5.64
C ARG A 493 1.14 -24.32 -6.75
N GLU A 494 1.69 -23.97 -7.91
CA GLU A 494 1.90 -24.92 -8.99
C GLU A 494 2.92 -26.00 -8.61
N LEU A 495 4.04 -25.59 -7.98
CA LEU A 495 5.05 -26.53 -7.49
C LEU A 495 4.45 -27.54 -6.49
N GLU A 496 3.64 -27.09 -5.52
CA GLU A 496 2.97 -27.96 -4.55
C GLU A 496 2.09 -29.01 -5.26
N HIS A 497 1.25 -28.58 -6.21
CA HIS A 497 0.39 -29.50 -6.98
C HIS A 497 1.18 -30.51 -7.84
N VAL A 498 2.28 -30.05 -8.47
CA VAL A 498 3.14 -30.93 -9.28
C VAL A 498 3.78 -32.01 -8.39
N ILE A 499 4.31 -31.62 -7.24
CA ILE A 499 4.92 -32.56 -6.31
C ILE A 499 3.87 -33.49 -5.68
N GLU A 500 2.67 -32.99 -5.38
CA GLU A 500 1.56 -33.81 -4.90
C GLU A 500 1.21 -34.90 -5.91
N ARG A 501 1.03 -34.52 -7.17
CA ARG A 501 0.78 -35.48 -8.26
C ARG A 501 1.92 -36.48 -8.41
N ALA A 502 3.17 -35.99 -8.42
CA ALA A 502 4.35 -36.86 -8.54
C ALA A 502 4.44 -37.88 -7.38
N CYS A 503 4.15 -37.45 -6.14
CA CYS A 503 4.09 -38.36 -4.99
C CYS A 503 3.01 -39.43 -5.16
N VAL A 504 1.85 -39.12 -5.71
CA VAL A 504 0.78 -40.09 -5.98
C VAL A 504 1.18 -41.09 -7.05
N LEU A 505 1.86 -40.64 -8.11
CA LEU A 505 2.25 -41.50 -9.26
C LEU A 505 3.50 -42.31 -8.99
N CYS A 506 4.42 -41.82 -8.14
CA CYS A 506 5.70 -42.48 -7.85
C CYS A 506 5.50 -43.92 -7.35
N GLN A 507 6.12 -44.88 -8.01
CA GLN A 507 6.08 -46.30 -7.64
C GLN A 507 7.32 -46.74 -6.81
N GLY A 508 8.37 -45.92 -6.83
CA GLY A 508 9.63 -46.16 -6.14
C GLY A 508 9.81 -45.32 -4.89
N THR A 509 11.06 -45.19 -4.47
CA THR A 509 11.47 -44.32 -3.35
C THR A 509 11.98 -42.93 -3.79
N THR A 510 12.06 -42.68 -5.12
CA THR A 510 12.61 -41.47 -5.70
C THR A 510 11.73 -41.03 -6.88
N ILE A 511 11.29 -39.79 -6.92
CA ILE A 511 10.51 -39.24 -8.00
C ILE A 511 11.40 -39.08 -9.24
N ALA A 512 11.04 -39.71 -10.33
CA ALA A 512 11.71 -39.63 -11.63
C ALA A 512 11.04 -38.59 -12.54
N THR A 513 11.63 -38.33 -13.71
CA THR A 513 11.12 -37.36 -14.69
C THR A 513 9.76 -37.73 -15.26
N ASP A 514 9.47 -39.02 -15.39
CA ASP A 514 8.22 -39.55 -15.98
C ASP A 514 7.01 -39.32 -15.06
N GLU A 515 7.23 -39.08 -13.79
CA GLU A 515 6.22 -38.83 -12.77
C GLU A 515 5.88 -37.32 -12.66
N LEU A 516 6.71 -36.46 -13.27
CA LEU A 516 6.43 -35.04 -13.42
C LEU A 516 5.39 -34.81 -14.52
N SER A 517 4.74 -33.63 -14.51
CA SER A 517 3.78 -33.27 -15.56
C SER A 517 4.45 -33.18 -16.93
N LEU A 518 3.68 -33.48 -18.01
CA LEU A 518 4.18 -33.39 -19.38
C LEU A 518 4.71 -32.01 -19.75
N GLU A 519 4.17 -30.96 -19.15
CA GLU A 519 4.62 -29.58 -19.34
C GLU A 519 6.04 -29.37 -18.81
N ILE A 520 6.40 -30.02 -17.72
CA ILE A 520 7.73 -29.93 -17.09
C ILE A 520 8.69 -30.91 -17.75
N SER A 521 8.29 -32.15 -17.95
CA SER A 521 9.13 -33.17 -18.57
C SER A 521 9.47 -32.89 -20.04
N GLY A 522 8.58 -32.18 -20.75
CA GLY A 522 8.76 -31.71 -22.12
C GLY A 522 9.39 -30.32 -22.26
N TYR A 523 9.61 -29.60 -21.16
CA TYR A 523 10.16 -28.26 -21.20
C TYR A 523 11.61 -28.28 -21.68
N ARG A 524 11.87 -27.60 -22.79
CA ARG A 524 13.21 -27.32 -23.28
C ARG A 524 13.44 -25.82 -23.13
N PRO A 525 14.45 -25.38 -22.36
CA PRO A 525 14.82 -23.97 -22.32
C PRO A 525 15.08 -23.52 -23.76
N THR A 526 14.30 -22.55 -24.24
CA THR A 526 14.67 -21.87 -25.48
C THR A 526 15.99 -21.17 -25.17
N GLU A 527 17.07 -21.53 -25.89
CA GLU A 527 18.34 -20.81 -25.79
C GLU A 527 18.01 -19.32 -25.86
N ALA A 528 18.37 -18.61 -24.78
CA ALA A 528 18.17 -17.17 -24.72
C ALA A 528 18.83 -16.58 -25.96
N GLN A 529 18.01 -15.97 -26.83
CA GLN A 529 18.57 -15.09 -27.84
C GLN A 529 19.44 -14.09 -27.07
N PRO A 530 20.75 -13.97 -27.39
CA PRO A 530 21.59 -12.98 -26.73
C PRO A 530 20.92 -11.63 -26.83
N ALA A 531 20.80 -10.95 -25.70
CA ALA A 531 20.34 -9.57 -25.66
C ALA A 531 21.17 -8.79 -26.70
N PRO A 532 20.56 -7.92 -27.50
CA PRO A 532 21.32 -7.15 -28.48
C PRO A 532 22.42 -6.39 -27.74
N ASP A 533 23.64 -6.68 -28.15
CA ASP A 533 24.88 -6.10 -27.64
C ASP A 533 24.80 -4.57 -27.76
N GLU A 534 24.64 -3.88 -26.62
CA GLU A 534 24.76 -2.42 -26.53
C GLU A 534 26.23 -2.00 -26.57
N GLY A 535 26.89 -2.42 -27.63
CA GLY A 535 28.20 -1.93 -28.03
C GLY A 535 28.07 -0.64 -28.83
N GLY A 536 28.54 0.44 -28.23
CA GLY A 536 28.36 1.80 -28.70
C GLY A 536 28.72 2.07 -30.14
N GLU A 537 27.83 2.73 -30.85
CA GLU A 537 28.15 3.61 -31.95
C GLU A 537 27.20 4.82 -32.00
N ARG A 538 27.81 5.97 -32.10
CA ARG A 538 27.21 7.30 -32.00
C ARG A 538 26.03 7.50 -32.94
N ALA A 539 24.98 8.04 -32.39
CA ALA A 539 23.81 8.56 -33.05
C ALA A 539 24.07 9.29 -34.37
N ARG A 540 23.51 8.77 -35.43
CA ARG A 540 22.98 9.58 -36.53
C ARG A 540 21.46 9.54 -36.39
N ILE A 541 20.88 10.71 -36.23
CA ILE A 541 19.45 10.95 -36.27
C ILE A 541 18.96 10.42 -37.62
N ALA A 542 18.28 9.27 -37.59
CA ALA A 542 17.55 8.72 -38.72
C ALA A 542 16.06 8.99 -38.53
N ALA A 543 15.47 9.56 -39.56
CA ALA A 543 14.06 9.84 -39.73
C ALA A 543 13.18 8.58 -39.48
N PRO A 544 11.89 8.76 -39.18
CA PRO A 544 10.97 7.65 -38.87
C PRO A 544 10.96 6.64 -40.03
N PRO A 545 10.86 5.32 -39.73
CA PRO A 545 10.87 4.31 -40.77
C PRO A 545 9.66 4.49 -41.70
N SER A 546 9.96 4.67 -42.96
CA SER A 546 8.99 4.59 -44.06
C SER A 546 8.25 3.26 -44.02
N PRO A 547 6.98 3.24 -44.40
CA PRO A 547 6.19 2.03 -44.41
C PRO A 547 6.81 1.00 -45.34
N ALA A 548 6.78 -0.28 -44.90
CA ALA A 548 7.28 -1.44 -45.62
C ALA A 548 6.82 -1.43 -47.09
N ALA A 549 7.74 -1.82 -47.97
CA ALA A 549 7.58 -1.87 -49.42
C ALA A 549 6.23 -2.49 -49.83
N PRO A 550 5.54 -1.95 -50.83
CA PRO A 550 4.25 -2.45 -51.28
C PRO A 550 4.42 -3.85 -51.86
N LEU A 551 3.64 -4.79 -51.36
CA LEU A 551 3.37 -6.06 -52.02
C LEU A 551 2.82 -5.78 -53.42
N PRO A 552 3.10 -6.63 -54.43
CA PRO A 552 2.67 -6.40 -55.79
C PRO A 552 1.15 -6.18 -55.87
N ASP A 553 0.70 -5.45 -56.88
CA ASP A 553 -0.69 -4.97 -57.10
C ASP A 553 -1.73 -6.07 -57.09
N LEU A 554 -2.07 -6.55 -55.88
CA LEU A 554 -3.17 -7.45 -55.61
C LEU A 554 -4.39 -6.64 -55.22
N SER A 555 -5.54 -6.97 -55.79
CA SER A 555 -6.81 -6.35 -55.43
C SER A 555 -7.13 -6.48 -53.93
N PRO A 556 -7.89 -5.57 -53.31
CA PRO A 556 -8.27 -5.66 -51.91
C PRO A 556 -8.88 -7.02 -51.53
N THR A 557 -9.56 -7.65 -52.44
CA THR A 557 -10.18 -8.97 -52.34
C THR A 557 -9.13 -10.07 -52.22
N GLU A 558 -8.15 -10.07 -53.11
CA GLU A 558 -7.04 -11.05 -53.11
C GLU A 558 -6.17 -10.96 -51.90
N ARG A 559 -5.92 -9.74 -51.37
CA ARG A 559 -5.19 -9.54 -50.12
C ARG A 559 -5.90 -10.18 -48.91
N ILE A 560 -7.22 -10.06 -48.84
CA ILE A 560 -8.03 -10.69 -47.78
C ILE A 560 -8.00 -12.21 -47.91
N PHE A 561 -8.14 -12.75 -49.11
CA PHE A 561 -8.08 -14.20 -49.34
C PHE A 561 -6.69 -14.77 -49.00
N GLN A 562 -5.61 -14.11 -49.43
CA GLN A 562 -4.25 -14.54 -49.13
C GLN A 562 -3.95 -14.52 -47.62
N ALA A 563 -4.42 -13.50 -46.90
CA ALA A 563 -4.28 -13.42 -45.45
C ALA A 563 -5.09 -14.51 -44.72
N LEU A 564 -6.30 -14.80 -45.17
CA LEU A 564 -7.14 -15.90 -44.64
C LEU A 564 -6.50 -17.27 -44.89
N ARG A 565 -5.91 -17.48 -46.07
CA ARG A 565 -5.21 -18.72 -46.43
C ARG A 565 -3.96 -18.91 -45.58
N LYS A 566 -3.11 -17.85 -45.40
CA LYS A 566 -1.93 -17.87 -44.51
C LYS A 566 -2.30 -18.04 -43.03
N ALA A 567 -3.49 -17.65 -42.65
CA ALA A 567 -4.01 -17.78 -41.27
C ALA A 567 -4.75 -19.11 -41.02
N GLY A 568 -4.82 -20.03 -42.00
CA GLY A 568 -5.56 -21.29 -41.86
C GLY A 568 -7.03 -21.07 -41.51
N GLY A 569 -7.72 -20.11 -42.17
CA GLY A 569 -9.11 -19.75 -41.89
C GLY A 569 -9.36 -18.93 -40.63
N ASN A 570 -8.37 -18.70 -39.79
CA ASN A 570 -8.52 -17.94 -38.54
C ASN A 570 -8.62 -16.43 -38.82
N LYS A 571 -9.83 -15.89 -38.74
CA LYS A 571 -10.14 -14.47 -39.02
C LYS A 571 -9.40 -13.47 -38.11
N ALA A 572 -9.14 -13.84 -36.86
CA ALA A 572 -8.39 -12.98 -35.94
C ALA A 572 -6.90 -12.90 -36.33
N LYS A 573 -6.28 -14.01 -36.75
CA LYS A 573 -4.92 -14.08 -37.23
C LYS A 573 -4.77 -13.37 -38.60
N ALA A 574 -5.77 -13.51 -39.48
CA ALA A 574 -5.81 -12.81 -40.77
C ALA A 574 -5.91 -11.28 -40.63
N ALA A 575 -6.71 -10.78 -39.67
CA ALA A 575 -6.81 -9.35 -39.38
C ALA A 575 -5.46 -8.77 -38.93
N ARG A 576 -4.70 -9.47 -38.06
CA ARG A 576 -3.33 -9.08 -37.67
C ARG A 576 -2.35 -9.07 -38.84
N LEU A 577 -2.42 -10.04 -39.73
CA LEU A 577 -1.58 -10.11 -40.94
C LEU A 577 -1.84 -8.95 -41.92
N LEU A 578 -3.06 -8.44 -41.94
CA LEU A 578 -3.48 -7.32 -42.78
C LEU A 578 -3.29 -5.96 -42.10
N GLY A 579 -2.90 -5.93 -40.83
CA GLY A 579 -2.74 -4.69 -40.07
C GLY A 579 -4.05 -3.94 -39.81
N ILE A 580 -5.20 -4.64 -39.79
CA ILE A 580 -6.54 -4.06 -39.58
C ILE A 580 -7.22 -4.69 -38.40
N ASP A 581 -8.17 -3.96 -37.79
CA ASP A 581 -8.98 -4.48 -36.70
C ASP A 581 -9.95 -5.59 -37.18
N ARG A 582 -10.26 -6.55 -36.29
CA ARG A 582 -11.13 -7.68 -36.54
C ARG A 582 -12.51 -7.24 -37.05
N THR A 583 -13.08 -6.20 -36.46
CA THR A 583 -14.35 -5.60 -36.88
C THR A 583 -14.28 -5.03 -38.29
N THR A 584 -13.19 -4.40 -38.66
CA THR A 584 -12.92 -3.86 -40.00
C THR A 584 -12.78 -4.97 -41.03
N LEU A 585 -12.14 -6.10 -40.70
CA LEU A 585 -12.05 -7.28 -41.57
C LEU A 585 -13.43 -7.88 -41.81
N TYR A 586 -14.27 -8.05 -40.81
CA TYR A 586 -15.63 -8.54 -40.94
C TYR A 586 -16.48 -7.63 -41.82
N ARG A 587 -16.39 -6.31 -41.66
CA ARG A 587 -17.10 -5.34 -42.51
C ARG A 587 -16.66 -5.46 -43.96
N LYS A 588 -15.36 -5.52 -44.25
CA LYS A 588 -14.84 -5.68 -45.63
C LYS A 588 -15.22 -7.00 -46.28
N ILE A 589 -15.22 -8.11 -45.55
CA ILE A 589 -15.71 -9.42 -46.04
C ILE A 589 -17.17 -9.32 -46.44
N ARG A 590 -17.99 -8.61 -45.65
CA ARG A 590 -19.42 -8.42 -45.92
C ARG A 590 -19.68 -7.45 -47.08
N GLU A 591 -18.96 -6.34 -47.17
CA GLU A 591 -19.03 -5.35 -48.23
C GLU A 591 -18.63 -5.94 -49.58
N LEU A 592 -17.61 -6.78 -49.63
CA LEU A 592 -17.08 -7.43 -50.81
C LEU A 592 -17.80 -8.75 -51.16
N ARG A 593 -18.83 -9.14 -50.40
CA ARG A 593 -19.62 -10.37 -50.55
C ARG A 593 -18.77 -11.63 -50.76
N LEU A 594 -17.67 -11.74 -49.98
CA LEU A 594 -16.74 -12.87 -50.11
C LEU A 594 -17.33 -14.11 -49.46
N ASP A 595 -17.58 -15.16 -50.28
CA ASP A 595 -18.01 -16.46 -49.78
C ASP A 595 -16.79 -17.26 -49.30
N ILE A 596 -16.70 -17.43 -47.96
CA ILE A 596 -15.57 -18.09 -47.29
C ILE A 596 -15.83 -19.62 -47.18
N SER A 597 -17.00 -20.09 -47.58
CA SER A 597 -17.41 -21.50 -47.43
C SER A 597 -16.84 -22.44 -48.52
N GLN A 598 -16.22 -21.92 -49.59
CA GLN A 598 -15.72 -22.69 -50.74
C GLN A 598 -14.19 -22.66 -50.93
N THR A 599 -13.42 -22.24 -49.95
CA THR A 599 -11.96 -22.33 -50.06
C THR A 599 -11.50 -23.59 -49.33
N ASP A 600 -11.10 -24.61 -50.07
CA ASP A 600 -10.24 -25.70 -49.63
C ASP A 600 -8.98 -25.07 -48.99
N LEU A 601 -8.93 -25.10 -47.66
CA LEU A 601 -7.84 -24.59 -46.84
C LEU A 601 -6.98 -25.75 -46.37
#